data_cc52f51c933f02aa8aa35b9074a963d2
#
_entry.id   cc52f51c933f02aa8aa35b9074a963d2
#
_cell.length_a   1.000
_cell.length_b   1.000
_cell.length_c   1.000
_cell.angle_alpha   90.00
_cell.angle_beta   90.00
_cell.angle_gamma   90.00
#
_symmetry.space_group_name_H-M   'P 1'
#
loop_
_entity.id
_entity.type
_entity.pdbx_description
1 polymer ?
#
loop_
_entity_poly.entity_id
_entity_poly.type
_entity_poly.pdbx_seq_one_letter_code
_entity_poly.pdbx_strand_id
1 'polypeptide(L)'
;MLFRSGLIRALKPQIDQNNIAVDLNNERLLINLASGYLFGSGEDQLKPAGADALKQVGAILKDFPEYKVAVDGHTDNRPIKSSLKKTFPTNKELSEARAANAAKALTEGGLAAATTHGFADTKPVAPNTTDAGRAKNRRVEIRVTK
;
A
#
# COMPACT_ATOMS: atom_id res chain seq x y z
N MET A 1 -20.17 -5.43 -4.88
CA MET A 1 -19.22 -6.50 -4.63
C MET A 1 -19.23 -6.91 -3.17
N LEU A 2 -19.31 -8.20 -2.91
CA LEU A 2 -19.37 -8.70 -1.52
C LEU A 2 -18.08 -8.42 -0.75
N PHE A 3 -16.93 -8.58 -1.39
CA PHE A 3 -15.66 -8.36 -0.69
C PHE A 3 -15.44 -6.88 -0.34
N ARG A 4 -15.98 -5.94 -1.14
CA ARG A 4 -15.89 -4.51 -0.84
C ARG A 4 -16.59 -4.19 0.49
N SER A 5 -17.78 -4.72 0.69
CA SER A 5 -18.52 -4.52 1.94
C SER A 5 -17.77 -5.12 3.13
N GLY A 6 -17.19 -6.28 2.97
CA GLY A 6 -16.36 -6.92 4.00
C GLY A 6 -15.12 -6.11 4.33
N LEU A 7 -14.43 -5.59 3.31
CA LEU A 7 -13.26 -4.74 3.50
C LEU A 7 -13.60 -3.45 4.24
N ILE A 8 -14.68 -2.77 3.83
CA ILE A 8 -15.09 -1.52 4.48
C ILE A 8 -15.43 -1.77 5.94
N ARG A 9 -16.14 -2.85 6.23
CA ARG A 9 -16.51 -3.20 7.61
C ARG A 9 -15.28 -3.48 8.47
N ALA A 10 -14.36 -4.31 7.96
CA ALA A 10 -13.17 -4.72 8.70
C ALA A 10 -12.20 -3.56 8.93
N LEU A 11 -12.12 -2.63 7.97
CA LEU A 11 -11.14 -1.53 8.00
C LEU A 11 -11.76 -0.18 8.36
N LYS A 12 -13.03 -0.17 8.81
CA LYS A 12 -13.74 1.08 9.11
C LYS A 12 -12.98 2.04 10.03
N PRO A 13 -12.38 1.59 11.15
CA PRO A 13 -11.62 2.52 12.00
C PRO A 13 -10.48 3.22 11.26
N GLN A 14 -9.74 2.50 10.41
CA GLN A 14 -8.63 3.06 9.66
C GLN A 14 -9.12 3.98 8.53
N ILE A 15 -10.25 3.64 7.91
CA ILE A 15 -10.88 4.49 6.88
C ILE A 15 -11.33 5.81 7.53
N ASP A 16 -11.98 5.74 8.69
CA ASP A 16 -12.45 6.92 9.42
C ASP A 16 -11.30 7.83 9.86
N GLN A 17 -10.11 7.27 10.09
CA GLN A 17 -8.90 8.01 10.45
C GLN A 17 -8.08 8.48 9.23
N ASN A 18 -8.57 8.24 8.01
CA ASN A 18 -7.90 8.59 6.75
C ASN A 18 -6.58 7.86 6.52
N ASN A 19 -6.35 6.73 7.19
CA ASN A 19 -5.16 5.90 6.96
C ASN A 19 -5.31 5.01 5.74
N ILE A 20 -6.55 4.63 5.42
CA ILE A 20 -6.88 3.75 4.31
C ILE A 20 -8.07 4.36 3.56
N ALA A 21 -7.99 4.38 2.24
CA ALA A 21 -9.10 4.76 1.37
C ALA A 21 -9.42 3.59 0.45
N VAL A 22 -10.71 3.35 0.22
CA VAL A 22 -11.18 2.29 -0.66
C VAL A 22 -12.01 2.92 -1.77
N ASP A 23 -11.60 2.69 -3.02
CA ASP A 23 -12.28 3.21 -4.20
C ASP A 23 -12.66 2.05 -5.12
N LEU A 24 -13.87 2.11 -5.66
CA LEU A 24 -14.37 1.12 -6.60
C LEU A 24 -14.78 1.82 -7.89
N ASN A 25 -14.17 1.43 -9.00
CA ASN A 25 -14.45 2.01 -10.31
C ASN A 25 -14.33 0.91 -11.38
N ASN A 26 -15.37 0.73 -12.21
CA ASN A 26 -15.37 -0.19 -13.36
C ASN A 26 -14.91 -1.60 -13.01
N GLU A 27 -15.45 -2.18 -11.94
CA GLU A 27 -15.09 -3.52 -11.42
C GLU A 27 -13.65 -3.62 -10.95
N ARG A 28 -12.99 -2.49 -10.74
CA ARG A 28 -11.67 -2.42 -10.13
C ARG A 28 -11.81 -1.88 -8.73
N LEU A 29 -11.10 -2.50 -7.81
CA LEU A 29 -11.02 -2.02 -6.44
C LEU A 29 -9.61 -1.50 -6.20
N LEU A 30 -9.51 -0.27 -5.71
CA LEU A 30 -8.24 0.31 -5.31
C LEU A 30 -8.27 0.54 -3.80
N ILE A 31 -7.33 -0.03 -3.09
CA ILE A 31 -7.13 0.20 -1.66
C ILE A 31 -5.86 1.02 -1.52
N ASN A 32 -5.99 2.24 -1.02
CA ASN A 32 -4.88 3.17 -0.86
C ASN A 32 -4.51 3.27 0.62
N LEU A 33 -3.26 2.96 0.96
CA LEU A 33 -2.77 2.97 2.33
C LEU A 33 -1.62 3.99 2.44
N ALA A 34 -1.75 4.92 3.39
CA ALA A 34 -0.71 5.91 3.62
C ALA A 34 0.57 5.24 4.14
N SER A 35 1.72 5.60 3.57
CA SER A 35 3.01 5.01 3.98
C SER A 35 3.31 5.26 5.46
N GLY A 36 2.94 6.43 5.99
CA GLY A 36 3.15 6.73 7.41
C GLY A 36 2.37 5.84 8.35
N TYR A 37 1.24 5.29 7.90
CA TYR A 37 0.49 4.30 8.64
C TYR A 37 1.16 2.92 8.59
N LEU A 38 1.78 2.58 7.46
CA LEU A 38 2.36 1.25 7.23
C LEU A 38 3.80 1.13 7.72
N PHE A 39 4.61 2.18 7.54
CA PHE A 39 6.06 2.11 7.74
C PHE A 39 6.57 3.28 8.56
N GLY A 40 7.71 3.09 9.22
CA GLY A 40 8.48 4.19 9.77
C GLY A 40 9.16 5.00 8.65
N SER A 41 9.58 6.22 8.96
CA SER A 41 10.25 7.08 7.99
C SER A 41 11.51 6.41 7.43
N GLY A 42 11.58 6.27 6.11
CA GLY A 42 12.71 5.64 5.43
C GLY A 42 12.82 4.14 5.63
N GLU A 43 11.88 3.51 6.31
CA GLU A 43 11.91 2.07 6.60
C GLU A 43 11.03 1.29 5.63
N ASP A 44 11.34 0.02 5.45
CA ASP A 44 10.54 -0.91 4.65
C ASP A 44 9.80 -1.95 5.49
N GLN A 45 10.04 -1.96 6.80
CA GLN A 45 9.37 -2.89 7.71
C GLN A 45 8.03 -2.33 8.15
N LEU A 46 7.01 -3.19 8.12
CA LEU A 46 5.65 -2.81 8.50
C LEU A 46 5.52 -2.57 10.00
N LYS A 47 4.80 -1.51 10.36
CA LYS A 47 4.34 -1.30 11.72
C LYS A 47 3.28 -2.36 12.06
N PRO A 48 3.12 -2.76 13.34
CA PRO A 48 2.14 -3.79 13.71
C PRO A 48 0.72 -3.52 13.24
N ALA A 49 0.23 -2.28 13.36
CA ALA A 49 -1.12 -1.93 12.92
C ALA A 49 -1.28 -2.05 11.40
N GLY A 50 -0.25 -1.63 10.64
CA GLY A 50 -0.25 -1.77 9.19
C GLY A 50 -0.22 -3.22 8.74
N ALA A 51 0.60 -4.04 9.39
CA ALA A 51 0.68 -5.47 9.10
C ALA A 51 -0.67 -6.15 9.37
N ASP A 52 -1.32 -5.83 10.48
CA ASP A 52 -2.62 -6.40 10.83
C ASP A 52 -3.69 -6.01 9.80
N ALA A 53 -3.71 -4.75 9.36
CA ALA A 53 -4.66 -4.30 8.34
C ALA A 53 -4.46 -5.05 7.03
N LEU A 54 -3.22 -5.24 6.60
CA LEU A 54 -2.92 -5.98 5.36
C LEU A 54 -3.29 -7.44 5.47
N LYS A 55 -3.07 -8.07 6.63
CA LYS A 55 -3.50 -9.46 6.87
C LYS A 55 -5.02 -9.60 6.78
N GLN A 56 -5.77 -8.62 7.30
CA GLN A 56 -7.23 -8.60 7.18
C GLN A 56 -7.66 -8.49 5.73
N VAL A 57 -7.02 -7.63 4.95
CA VAL A 57 -7.29 -7.51 3.51
C VAL A 57 -7.02 -8.84 2.80
N GLY A 58 -5.88 -9.46 3.08
CA GLY A 58 -5.53 -10.76 2.50
C GLY A 58 -6.53 -11.85 2.86
N ALA A 59 -6.99 -11.88 4.11
CA ALA A 59 -7.98 -12.85 4.57
C ALA A 59 -9.32 -12.71 3.84
N ILE A 60 -9.71 -11.48 3.52
CA ILE A 60 -10.95 -11.23 2.77
C ILE A 60 -10.78 -11.61 1.31
N LEU A 61 -9.68 -11.20 0.69
CA LEU A 61 -9.44 -11.43 -0.74
C LEU A 61 -9.20 -12.90 -1.07
N LYS A 62 -8.76 -13.72 -0.13
CA LYS A 62 -8.53 -15.15 -0.38
C LYS A 62 -9.81 -15.89 -0.82
N ASP A 63 -10.97 -15.38 -0.43
CA ASP A 63 -12.26 -15.98 -0.78
C ASP A 63 -12.73 -15.59 -2.19
N PHE A 64 -11.95 -14.75 -2.89
CA PHE A 64 -12.28 -14.26 -4.23
C PHE A 64 -11.12 -14.52 -5.20
N PRO A 65 -10.78 -15.82 -5.44
CA PRO A 65 -9.59 -16.17 -6.24
C PRO A 65 -9.66 -15.75 -7.70
N GLU A 66 -10.84 -15.40 -8.20
CA GLU A 66 -11.03 -14.92 -9.57
C GLU A 66 -10.44 -13.51 -9.79
N TYR A 67 -10.12 -12.79 -8.73
CA TYR A 67 -9.52 -11.46 -8.81
C TYR A 67 -8.00 -11.53 -8.76
N LYS A 68 -7.36 -10.66 -9.53
CA LYS A 68 -5.90 -10.48 -9.53
C LYS A 68 -5.55 -9.33 -8.60
N VAL A 69 -4.49 -9.51 -7.83
CA VAL A 69 -4.04 -8.52 -6.85
C VAL A 69 -2.64 -8.05 -7.21
N ALA A 70 -2.46 -6.73 -7.28
CA ALA A 70 -1.16 -6.09 -7.48
C ALA A 70 -0.92 -5.08 -6.37
N VAL A 71 0.31 -4.99 -5.90
CA VAL A 71 0.73 -4.07 -4.84
C VAL A 71 1.75 -3.11 -5.42
N ASP A 72 1.43 -1.82 -5.37
CA ASP A 72 2.27 -0.75 -5.95
C ASP A 72 2.80 0.15 -4.84
N GLY A 73 4.12 0.31 -4.76
CA GLY A 73 4.76 1.25 -3.84
C GLY A 73 5.02 2.58 -4.53
N HIS A 74 4.74 3.68 -3.85
CA HIS A 74 4.94 5.05 -4.36
C HIS A 74 5.61 5.91 -3.31
N THR A 75 6.46 6.84 -3.76
CA THR A 75 7.15 7.79 -2.89
C THR A 75 6.84 9.21 -3.33
N ASP A 76 7.27 10.19 -2.52
CA ASP A 76 7.37 11.57 -2.97
C ASP A 76 8.67 11.75 -3.78
N ASN A 77 8.99 13.00 -4.17
CA ASN A 77 10.17 13.29 -4.98
C ASN A 77 11.43 13.61 -4.17
N ARG A 78 11.39 13.48 -2.85
CA ARG A 78 12.57 13.72 -2.03
C ARG A 78 13.54 12.54 -2.12
N PRO A 79 14.86 12.82 -2.28
CA PRO A 79 15.85 11.74 -2.33
C PRO A 79 15.93 11.00 -1.00
N ILE A 80 16.43 9.77 -1.06
CA ILE A 80 16.72 8.98 0.15
C ILE A 80 17.80 9.70 0.96
N LYS A 81 17.62 9.75 2.28
CA LYS A 81 18.61 10.33 3.19
C LYS A 81 19.93 9.55 3.12
N SER A 82 21.05 10.27 3.25
CA SER A 82 22.39 9.69 3.12
C SER A 82 22.61 8.46 4.02
N SER A 83 22.06 8.48 5.24
CA SER A 83 22.18 7.37 6.18
C SER A 83 21.51 6.09 5.71
N LEU A 84 20.55 6.18 4.78
CA LEU A 84 19.78 5.04 4.29
C LEU A 84 20.19 4.60 2.89
N LYS A 85 21.06 5.34 2.21
CA LYS A 85 21.44 5.05 0.82
C LYS A 85 22.15 3.71 0.62
N LYS A 86 22.77 3.19 1.66
CA LYS A 86 23.41 1.86 1.60
C LYS A 86 22.37 0.75 1.44
N THR A 87 21.22 0.89 2.10
CA THR A 87 20.12 -0.09 2.02
C THR A 87 19.25 0.17 0.81
N PHE A 88 18.91 1.45 0.57
CA PHE A 88 18.03 1.87 -0.52
C PHE A 88 18.71 3.02 -1.28
N PRO A 89 19.45 2.71 -2.36
CA PRO A 89 20.13 3.77 -3.13
C PRO A 89 19.20 4.84 -3.67
N THR A 90 17.98 4.49 -4.08
CA THR A 90 16.99 5.42 -4.61
C THR A 90 15.59 5.09 -4.10
N ASN A 91 14.64 5.98 -4.38
CA ASN A 91 13.22 5.75 -4.07
C ASN A 91 12.67 4.52 -4.81
N LYS A 92 13.26 4.14 -5.93
CA LYS A 92 12.84 2.94 -6.66
C LYS A 92 13.00 1.70 -5.80
N GLU A 93 14.17 1.48 -5.21
CA GLU A 93 14.43 0.32 -4.36
C GLU A 93 13.59 0.35 -3.09
N LEU A 94 13.41 1.52 -2.48
CA LEU A 94 12.57 1.65 -1.29
C LEU A 94 11.11 1.31 -1.61
N SER A 95 10.57 1.84 -2.71
CA SER A 95 9.19 1.57 -3.11
C SER A 95 8.97 0.09 -3.45
N GLU A 96 9.95 -0.55 -4.09
CA GLU A 96 9.90 -1.99 -4.37
C GLU A 96 9.91 -2.83 -3.09
N ALA A 97 10.78 -2.49 -2.13
CA ALA A 97 10.87 -3.20 -0.85
C ALA A 97 9.58 -3.06 -0.04
N ARG A 98 9.01 -1.85 -0.02
CA ARG A 98 7.74 -1.61 0.67
C ARG A 98 6.59 -2.39 0.04
N ALA A 99 6.50 -2.41 -1.29
CA ALA A 99 5.49 -3.21 -1.99
C ALA A 99 5.64 -4.69 -1.69
N ALA A 100 6.87 -5.20 -1.68
CA ALA A 100 7.14 -6.61 -1.39
C ALA A 100 6.73 -6.99 0.04
N ASN A 101 7.02 -6.14 1.02
CA ASN A 101 6.65 -6.41 2.41
C ASN A 101 5.14 -6.32 2.63
N ALA A 102 4.46 -5.39 1.95
CA ALA A 102 3.00 -5.31 1.99
C ALA A 102 2.37 -6.57 1.37
N ALA A 103 2.88 -7.03 0.23
CA ALA A 103 2.41 -8.26 -0.41
C ALA A 103 2.62 -9.48 0.50
N LYS A 104 3.75 -9.54 1.19
CA LYS A 104 4.03 -10.61 2.15
C LYS A 104 2.98 -10.66 3.26
N ALA A 105 2.59 -9.50 3.79
CA ALA A 105 1.55 -9.45 4.83
C ALA A 105 0.18 -9.91 4.28
N LEU A 106 -0.16 -9.57 3.04
CA LEU A 106 -1.37 -10.06 2.40
C LEU A 106 -1.37 -11.58 2.31
N THR A 107 -0.24 -12.19 1.91
CA THR A 107 -0.13 -13.65 1.81
C THR A 107 -0.14 -14.32 3.19
N GLU A 108 0.42 -13.68 4.20
CA GLU A 108 0.34 -14.16 5.58
C GLU A 108 -1.11 -14.18 6.09
N GLY A 109 -1.96 -13.28 5.60
CA GLY A 109 -3.38 -13.27 5.90
C GLY A 109 -4.19 -14.32 5.16
N GLY A 110 -3.63 -14.93 4.12
CA GLY A 110 -4.28 -16.01 3.38
C GLY A 110 -4.34 -15.83 1.87
N LEU A 111 -3.98 -14.67 1.33
CA LEU A 111 -3.98 -14.44 -0.11
C LEU A 111 -2.94 -15.36 -0.78
N ALA A 112 -3.33 -16.01 -1.89
CA ALA A 112 -2.45 -16.96 -2.56
C ALA A 112 -1.23 -16.30 -3.20
N ALA A 113 -1.41 -15.18 -3.89
CA ALA A 113 -0.32 -14.47 -4.56
C ALA A 113 -0.70 -13.03 -4.88
N ALA A 114 0.31 -12.16 -4.97
CA ALA A 114 0.15 -10.79 -5.43
C ALA A 114 1.40 -10.41 -6.23
N THR A 115 1.22 -9.62 -7.30
CA THR A 115 2.34 -9.02 -8.02
C THR A 115 2.76 -7.73 -7.33
N THR A 116 4.02 -7.34 -7.46
CA THR A 116 4.55 -6.16 -6.80
C THR A 116 5.25 -5.24 -7.79
N HIS A 117 5.09 -3.92 -7.59
CA HIS A 117 5.73 -2.91 -8.42
C HIS A 117 6.19 -1.75 -7.54
N GLY A 118 7.38 -1.23 -7.80
CA GLY A 118 7.87 0.00 -7.18
C GLY A 118 7.94 1.08 -8.23
N PHE A 119 7.15 2.15 -8.06
CA PHE A 119 7.08 3.25 -9.03
C PHE A 119 7.86 4.48 -8.61
N ALA A 120 8.48 4.47 -7.43
CA ALA A 120 9.18 5.64 -6.90
C ALA A 120 8.27 6.88 -6.93
N ASP A 121 8.78 8.00 -7.46
CA ASP A 121 8.02 9.25 -7.54
C ASP A 121 7.37 9.49 -8.92
N THR A 122 7.27 8.46 -9.75
CA THR A 122 6.83 8.61 -11.16
C THR A 122 5.32 8.81 -11.31
N LYS A 123 4.52 8.52 -10.28
CA LYS A 123 3.06 8.60 -10.34
C LYS A 123 2.49 9.42 -9.17
N PRO A 124 2.74 10.73 -9.13
CA PRO A 124 2.22 11.56 -8.05
C PRO A 124 0.70 11.71 -8.15
N VAL A 125 0.04 11.78 -7.00
CA VAL A 125 -1.40 12.06 -6.90
C VAL A 125 -1.67 13.45 -6.32
N ALA A 126 -0.61 14.14 -5.88
CA ALA A 126 -0.69 15.48 -5.30
C ALA A 126 0.62 16.22 -5.57
N PRO A 127 0.64 17.56 -5.41
CA PRO A 127 1.88 18.32 -5.60
C PRO A 127 2.94 17.96 -4.56
N ASN A 128 4.19 17.84 -5.00
CA ASN A 128 5.33 17.59 -4.10
C ASN A 128 5.87 18.85 -3.46
N THR A 129 5.24 20.00 -3.72
CA THR A 129 5.67 21.31 -3.22
C THR A 129 5.22 21.58 -1.78
N THR A 130 4.30 20.78 -1.24
CA THR A 130 3.81 20.90 0.12
C THR A 130 4.01 19.60 0.89
N ASP A 131 4.11 19.70 2.23
CA ASP A 131 4.21 18.51 3.08
C ASP A 131 2.97 17.62 2.94
N ALA A 132 1.79 18.23 2.88
CA ALA A 132 0.53 17.49 2.72
C ALA A 132 0.50 16.73 1.38
N GLY A 133 0.95 17.37 0.29
CA GLY A 133 1.01 16.72 -1.02
C GLY A 133 2.01 15.58 -1.05
N ARG A 134 3.20 15.78 -0.48
CA ARG A 134 4.20 14.72 -0.38
C ARG A 134 3.69 13.54 0.43
N ALA A 135 2.98 13.79 1.53
CA ALA A 135 2.40 12.71 2.34
C ALA A 135 1.39 11.88 1.55
N LYS A 136 0.59 12.51 0.69
CA LYS A 136 -0.36 11.79 -0.19
C LYS A 136 0.36 10.95 -1.23
N ASN A 137 1.51 11.40 -1.70
CA ASN A 137 2.30 10.65 -2.68
C ASN A 137 2.99 9.43 -2.07
N ARG A 138 3.35 9.49 -0.79
CA ARG A 138 3.93 8.35 -0.06
C ARG A 138 2.82 7.37 0.33
N ARG A 139 2.64 6.33 -0.49
CA ARG A 139 1.53 5.40 -0.32
C ARG A 139 1.86 4.01 -0.89
N VAL A 140 1.07 3.04 -0.47
CA VAL A 140 0.99 1.72 -1.10
C VAL A 140 -0.43 1.56 -1.62
N GLU A 141 -0.56 1.19 -2.88
CA GLU A 141 -1.86 0.93 -3.51
C GLU A 141 -2.01 -0.55 -3.77
N ILE A 142 -3.15 -1.11 -3.37
CA ILE A 142 -3.50 -2.49 -3.68
C ILE A 142 -4.58 -2.44 -4.77
N ARG A 143 -4.23 -2.93 -5.96
CA ARG A 143 -5.15 -2.96 -7.10
C ARG A 143 -5.74 -4.37 -7.22
N VAL A 144 -7.06 -4.45 -7.13
CA VAL A 144 -7.79 -5.72 -7.26
C VAL A 144 -8.60 -5.64 -8.55
N THR A 145 -8.30 -6.50 -9.51
CA THR A 145 -8.94 -6.52 -10.83
C THR A 145 -9.36 -7.93 -11.19
N LYS A 146 -10.40 -8.01 -12.02
CA LYS A 146 -10.92 -9.29 -12.49
C LYS A 146 -10.23 -9.78 -13.74
#